data_d2deb5e9d413ca71b449b46e0701a4c9
#
_entry.id   d2deb5e9d413ca71b449b46e0701a4c9
#
_cell.length_a   1.000
_cell.length_b   1.000
_cell.length_c   1.000
_cell.angle_alpha   90.00
_cell.angle_beta   90.00
_cell.angle_gamma   90.00
#
_symmetry.space_group_name_H-M   'P 1'
#
loop_
_entity.id
_entity.type
_entity.pdbx_description
1 polymer ?
#
loop_
_entity_poly.entity_id
_entity_poly.type
_entity_poly.pdbx_seq_one_letter_code
_entity_poly.pdbx_strand_id
1 'polypeptide(L)'
;MGQLADWQSRGLLSAEQAGPILELYETANEQSERQRSTALLVLMGIAAFLVGLGVMLLVGYNWNALPDVMKLVMIFGAIFGTHAGGFNLRFRRGSMVLSEIVFFLGCLFYGAGIFLVAQIFNLNAHYPDGIWWWSLGVLPFALCMDTLVLHILLASLLAIWCGMEILGFRDIGLWFFGRWNFGINGAYSLLLFALLGLQWAYRRGSVAAVGIYVPLLAWWMVLQPVAWQLEAEAVYFIGALGGLLIIVAENHSVSSRFAIPYRLFGVLLASGALTALSFYDFSDAILRFQDEGGGLVHTLMIVILLAVTIFVCALFNCGASPTRMSILQQMQKILLTQYLAVGLVALMAILTLWRLIIIEPLFPVITANMAMIVLAFWLMALGLRQDRGQPFAAGVALFLFWAVLRYCDLFGDFGGMLGAALMFFLCGGTLFGVAVYWRNRRRKQYV
;
A
#
# COMPACT_ATOMS: atom_id res chain seq x y z
N MET A 1 -13.57 -29.21 13.87
CA MET A 1 -13.87 -30.43 14.66
C MET A 1 -15.32 -30.85 14.53
N GLY A 2 -16.36 -30.02 14.77
CA GLY A 2 -17.78 -30.41 14.68
C GLY A 2 -18.22 -30.94 13.29
N GLN A 3 -17.69 -30.43 12.21
CA GLN A 3 -18.03 -30.87 10.85
C GLN A 3 -17.47 -32.27 10.50
N LEU A 4 -16.29 -32.59 10.98
CA LEU A 4 -15.69 -33.94 10.77
C LEU A 4 -16.44 -35.02 11.52
N ALA A 5 -16.88 -34.74 12.76
CA ALA A 5 -17.71 -35.63 13.53
C ALA A 5 -19.11 -35.84 12.90
N ASP A 6 -19.68 -34.77 12.31
CA ASP A 6 -20.94 -34.84 11.56
C ASP A 6 -20.77 -35.66 10.25
N TRP A 7 -19.66 -35.51 9.53
CA TRP A 7 -19.38 -36.29 8.33
C TRP A 7 -19.12 -37.76 8.64
N GLN A 8 -18.47 -38.07 9.77
CA GLN A 8 -18.33 -39.46 10.24
C GLN A 8 -19.70 -40.06 10.63
N SER A 9 -20.53 -39.33 11.34
CA SER A 9 -21.88 -39.79 11.73
C SER A 9 -22.80 -40.01 10.53
N ARG A 10 -22.57 -39.29 9.43
CA ARG A 10 -23.30 -39.45 8.15
C ARG A 10 -22.68 -40.52 7.22
N GLY A 11 -21.61 -41.18 7.62
CA GLY A 11 -20.96 -42.19 6.82
C GLY A 11 -20.19 -41.66 5.60
N LEU A 12 -19.95 -40.38 5.51
CA LEU A 12 -19.25 -39.69 4.42
C LEU A 12 -17.72 -39.85 4.52
N LEU A 13 -17.21 -40.16 5.74
CA LEU A 13 -15.80 -40.41 6.02
C LEU A 13 -15.63 -41.62 6.93
N SER A 14 -14.68 -42.48 6.58
CA SER A 14 -14.31 -43.61 7.47
C SER A 14 -13.43 -43.06 8.64
N ALA A 15 -13.39 -43.81 9.73
CA ALA A 15 -12.52 -43.50 10.87
C ALA A 15 -11.02 -43.46 10.49
N GLU A 16 -10.59 -44.27 9.53
CA GLU A 16 -9.23 -44.28 9.00
C GLU A 16 -8.89 -43.04 8.16
N GLN A 17 -9.87 -42.47 7.47
CA GLN A 17 -9.71 -41.26 6.67
C GLN A 17 -9.75 -40.00 7.52
N ALA A 18 -10.44 -40.03 8.64
CA ALA A 18 -10.58 -38.86 9.53
C ALA A 18 -9.28 -38.57 10.29
N GLY A 19 -8.45 -39.57 10.60
CA GLY A 19 -7.17 -39.40 11.30
C GLY A 19 -6.19 -38.48 10.55
N PRO A 20 -5.80 -38.78 9.31
CA PRO A 20 -4.91 -37.95 8.50
C PRO A 20 -5.48 -36.53 8.21
N ILE A 21 -6.82 -36.42 8.14
CA ILE A 21 -7.46 -35.10 7.95
C ILE A 21 -7.37 -34.28 9.25
N LEU A 22 -7.52 -34.91 10.43
CA LEU A 22 -7.37 -34.26 11.72
C LEU A 22 -5.93 -33.73 11.95
N GLU A 23 -4.92 -34.43 11.45
CA GLU A 23 -3.51 -33.99 11.52
C GLU A 23 -3.24 -32.75 10.65
N LEU A 24 -4.06 -32.48 9.62
CA LEU A 24 -3.97 -31.29 8.78
C LEU A 24 -4.63 -30.05 9.38
N TYR A 25 -5.47 -30.22 10.41
CA TYR A 25 -6.18 -29.13 11.06
C TYR A 25 -5.62 -28.89 12.47
N GLU A 26 -5.24 -27.64 12.74
CA GLU A 26 -4.86 -27.23 14.10
C GLU A 26 -6.00 -27.55 15.08
N THR A 27 -5.68 -28.20 16.17
CA THR A 27 -6.63 -28.45 17.27
C THR A 27 -6.99 -27.14 17.95
N ALA A 28 -8.15 -27.08 18.62
CA ALA A 28 -8.56 -25.89 19.37
C ALA A 28 -7.51 -25.48 20.45
N ASN A 29 -6.78 -26.46 21.00
CA ASN A 29 -5.68 -26.23 21.94
C ASN A 29 -4.45 -25.61 21.24
N GLU A 30 -4.05 -26.13 20.10
CA GLU A 30 -2.93 -25.57 19.31
C GLU A 30 -3.22 -24.15 18.81
N GLN A 31 -4.46 -23.89 18.39
CA GLN A 31 -4.90 -22.57 18.00
C GLN A 31 -4.90 -21.58 19.19
N SER A 32 -5.33 -22.04 20.37
CA SER A 32 -5.29 -21.28 21.62
C SER A 32 -3.85 -21.01 22.08
N GLU A 33 -2.97 -22.01 21.99
CA GLU A 33 -1.54 -21.85 22.32
C GLU A 33 -0.84 -20.90 21.34
N ARG A 34 -1.17 -20.98 20.05
CA ARG A 34 -0.65 -20.06 19.03
C ARG A 34 -1.13 -18.62 19.25
N GLN A 35 -2.40 -18.42 19.59
CA GLN A 35 -2.92 -17.10 19.96
C GLN A 35 -2.26 -16.56 21.21
N ARG A 36 -2.08 -17.39 22.24
CA ARG A 36 -1.40 -17.03 23.47
C ARG A 36 0.07 -16.69 23.23
N SER A 37 0.76 -17.47 22.40
CA SER A 37 2.13 -17.21 21.97
C SER A 37 2.25 -15.88 21.23
N THR A 38 1.33 -15.61 20.29
CA THR A 38 1.30 -14.34 19.53
C THR A 38 1.02 -13.15 20.47
N ALA A 39 0.07 -13.29 21.41
CA ALA A 39 -0.23 -12.23 22.38
C ALA A 39 0.97 -11.95 23.30
N LEU A 40 1.67 -12.99 23.75
CA LEU A 40 2.91 -12.84 24.54
C LEU A 40 4.02 -12.14 23.76
N LEU A 41 4.14 -12.42 22.46
CA LEU A 41 5.08 -11.77 21.57
C LEU A 41 4.81 -10.27 21.42
N VAL A 42 3.56 -9.91 21.17
CA VAL A 42 3.13 -8.51 21.09
C VAL A 42 3.40 -7.80 22.43
N LEU A 43 3.05 -8.45 23.55
CA LEU A 43 3.27 -7.89 24.88
C LEU A 43 4.77 -7.68 25.16
N MET A 44 5.63 -8.66 24.82
CA MET A 44 7.08 -8.52 24.97
C MET A 44 7.65 -7.44 24.04
N GLY A 45 7.14 -7.30 22.83
CA GLY A 45 7.54 -6.23 21.91
C GLY A 45 7.20 -4.84 22.44
N ILE A 46 5.98 -4.67 22.96
CA ILE A 46 5.55 -3.43 23.61
C ILE A 46 6.39 -3.15 24.86
N ALA A 47 6.64 -4.16 25.69
CA ALA A 47 7.46 -4.01 26.88
C ALA A 47 8.90 -3.58 26.55
N ALA A 48 9.53 -4.21 25.54
CA ALA A 48 10.86 -3.84 25.07
C ALA A 48 10.90 -2.41 24.52
N PHE A 49 9.87 -2.00 23.80
CA PHE A 49 9.73 -0.63 23.29
C PHE A 49 9.61 0.38 24.45
N LEU A 50 8.76 0.10 25.44
CA LEU A 50 8.58 0.99 26.59
C LEU A 50 9.85 1.09 27.45
N VAL A 51 10.57 -0.03 27.66
CA VAL A 51 11.87 -0.02 28.34
C VAL A 51 12.87 0.81 27.56
N GLY A 52 12.93 0.65 26.23
CA GLY A 52 13.80 1.46 25.36
C GLY A 52 13.51 2.95 25.47
N LEU A 53 12.22 3.33 25.43
CA LEU A 53 11.79 4.72 25.64
C LEU A 53 12.16 5.22 27.05
N GLY A 54 11.97 4.41 28.09
CA GLY A 54 12.34 4.75 29.48
C GLY A 54 13.83 5.04 29.61
N VAL A 55 14.68 4.20 29.02
CA VAL A 55 16.14 4.41 28.99
C VAL A 55 16.47 5.70 28.21
N MET A 56 15.84 5.94 27.06
CA MET A 56 16.06 7.18 26.29
C MET A 56 15.68 8.44 27.09
N LEU A 57 14.54 8.41 27.80
CA LEU A 57 14.11 9.54 28.62
C LEU A 57 15.06 9.77 29.81
N LEU A 58 15.52 8.73 30.44
CA LEU A 58 16.46 8.83 31.58
C LEU A 58 17.82 9.38 31.13
N VAL A 59 18.33 8.91 30.02
CA VAL A 59 19.56 9.43 29.40
C VAL A 59 19.34 10.87 28.95
N GLY A 60 18.20 11.18 28.33
CA GLY A 60 17.85 12.54 27.87
C GLY A 60 17.73 13.55 29.03
N TYR A 61 17.17 13.14 30.16
CA TYR A 61 17.06 13.99 31.35
C TYR A 61 18.40 14.46 31.88
N ASN A 62 19.42 13.58 31.94
CA ASN A 62 20.76 13.89 32.40
C ASN A 62 21.75 14.22 31.30
N TRP A 63 21.29 14.38 30.06
CA TRP A 63 22.12 14.46 28.87
C TRP A 63 23.19 15.56 28.94
N ASN A 64 22.81 16.73 29.42
CA ASN A 64 23.72 17.88 29.49
C ASN A 64 24.82 17.73 30.60
N ALA A 65 24.59 16.88 31.57
CA ALA A 65 25.57 16.63 32.66
C ALA A 65 26.61 15.55 32.29
N LEU A 66 26.38 14.78 31.23
CA LEU A 66 27.26 13.70 30.80
C LEU A 66 28.39 14.21 29.90
N PRO A 67 29.66 13.77 30.13
CA PRO A 67 30.75 14.01 29.17
C PRO A 67 30.45 13.37 27.81
N ASP A 68 30.88 14.02 26.73
CA ASP A 68 30.59 13.53 25.35
C ASP A 68 31.14 12.13 25.06
N VAL A 69 32.32 11.80 25.62
CA VAL A 69 32.89 10.44 25.53
C VAL A 69 31.95 9.40 26.15
N MET A 70 31.38 9.72 27.30
CA MET A 70 30.45 8.81 27.98
C MET A 70 29.14 8.61 27.23
N LYS A 71 28.63 9.68 26.59
CA LYS A 71 27.47 9.62 25.69
C LYS A 71 27.75 8.68 24.53
N LEU A 72 28.91 8.82 23.87
CA LEU A 72 29.31 7.96 22.74
C LEU A 72 29.46 6.49 23.15
N VAL A 73 30.11 6.22 24.29
CA VAL A 73 30.27 4.85 24.80
C VAL A 73 28.91 4.20 25.08
N MET A 74 27.97 4.93 25.67
CA MET A 74 26.60 4.42 25.91
C MET A 74 25.87 4.13 24.60
N ILE A 75 25.93 5.04 23.63
CA ILE A 75 25.26 4.87 22.32
C ILE A 75 25.82 3.64 21.59
N PHE A 76 27.12 3.58 21.39
CA PHE A 76 27.77 2.47 20.69
C PHE A 76 27.65 1.16 21.48
N GLY A 77 27.75 1.22 22.82
CA GLY A 77 27.54 0.06 23.68
C GLY A 77 26.12 -0.52 23.56
N ALA A 78 25.10 0.33 23.51
CA ALA A 78 23.70 -0.09 23.28
C ALA A 78 23.51 -0.72 21.90
N ILE A 79 24.06 -0.10 20.82
CA ILE A 79 23.97 -0.62 19.47
C ILE A 79 24.68 -1.96 19.35
N PHE A 80 25.95 -2.05 19.75
CA PHE A 80 26.72 -3.31 19.66
C PHE A 80 26.18 -4.38 20.59
N GLY A 81 25.78 -4.02 21.81
CA GLY A 81 25.22 -4.97 22.80
C GLY A 81 23.92 -5.61 22.33
N THR A 82 23.01 -4.83 21.75
CA THR A 82 21.75 -5.35 21.22
C THR A 82 21.97 -6.21 19.97
N HIS A 83 22.81 -5.80 19.02
CA HIS A 83 23.10 -6.62 17.84
C HIS A 83 23.83 -7.92 18.19
N ALA A 84 24.85 -7.86 19.07
CA ALA A 84 25.54 -9.05 19.57
C ALA A 84 24.61 -9.98 20.35
N GLY A 85 23.74 -9.40 21.19
CA GLY A 85 22.70 -10.13 21.92
C GLY A 85 21.72 -10.82 20.98
N GLY A 86 21.22 -10.12 19.98
CA GLY A 86 20.34 -10.65 18.94
C GLY A 86 20.99 -11.79 18.17
N PHE A 87 22.24 -11.64 17.77
CA PHE A 87 23.02 -12.67 17.09
C PHE A 87 23.20 -13.92 17.97
N ASN A 88 23.56 -13.75 19.24
CA ASN A 88 23.69 -14.84 20.19
C ASN A 88 22.36 -15.60 20.40
N LEU A 89 21.26 -14.86 20.55
CA LEU A 89 19.92 -15.44 20.71
C LEU A 89 19.51 -16.26 19.48
N ARG A 90 19.80 -15.77 18.27
CA ARG A 90 19.42 -16.44 17.03
C ARG A 90 20.25 -17.68 16.75
N PHE A 91 21.59 -17.55 16.79
CA PHE A 91 22.49 -18.61 16.30
C PHE A 91 22.99 -19.55 17.37
N ARG A 92 23.06 -19.12 18.66
CA ARG A 92 23.52 -19.98 19.74
C ARG A 92 22.38 -20.56 20.59
N ARG A 93 21.32 -19.78 20.84
CA ARG A 93 20.18 -20.20 21.66
C ARG A 93 18.97 -20.66 20.90
N GLY A 94 18.93 -20.49 19.57
CA GLY A 94 17.83 -20.89 18.69
C GLY A 94 16.51 -20.13 18.93
N SER A 95 16.53 -19.04 19.71
CA SER A 95 15.34 -18.25 20.02
C SER A 95 15.07 -17.23 18.93
N MET A 96 14.36 -17.62 17.87
CA MET A 96 14.10 -16.75 16.72
C MET A 96 13.36 -15.49 17.11
N VAL A 97 12.25 -15.63 17.83
CA VAL A 97 11.37 -14.52 18.18
C VAL A 97 12.06 -13.47 19.05
N LEU A 98 12.75 -13.91 20.12
CA LEU A 98 13.44 -12.99 21.00
C LEU A 98 14.59 -12.28 20.25
N SER A 99 15.27 -12.97 19.35
CA SER A 99 16.31 -12.38 18.51
C SER A 99 15.76 -11.28 17.59
N GLU A 100 14.58 -11.47 17.01
CA GLU A 100 13.93 -10.47 16.15
C GLU A 100 13.62 -9.18 16.92
N ILE A 101 13.09 -9.31 18.14
CA ILE A 101 12.79 -8.17 19.02
C ILE A 101 14.09 -7.43 19.36
N VAL A 102 15.16 -8.15 19.67
CA VAL A 102 16.44 -7.54 20.06
C VAL A 102 17.12 -6.88 18.85
N PHE A 103 17.05 -7.46 17.64
CA PHE A 103 17.51 -6.79 16.42
C PHE A 103 16.69 -5.55 16.08
N PHE A 104 15.37 -5.61 16.25
CA PHE A 104 14.52 -4.44 16.06
C PHE A 104 14.90 -3.30 17.01
N LEU A 105 15.13 -3.63 18.30
CA LEU A 105 15.60 -2.66 19.29
C LEU A 105 16.99 -2.10 18.92
N GLY A 106 17.90 -2.94 18.43
CA GLY A 106 19.22 -2.52 17.94
C GLY A 106 19.12 -1.55 16.78
N CYS A 107 18.21 -1.79 15.84
CA CYS A 107 17.92 -0.88 14.72
C CYS A 107 17.33 0.46 15.21
N LEU A 108 16.51 0.46 16.27
CA LEU A 108 16.02 1.69 16.88
C LEU A 108 17.15 2.48 17.56
N PHE A 109 18.02 1.80 18.32
CA PHE A 109 19.18 2.44 18.94
C PHE A 109 20.16 3.00 17.91
N TYR A 110 20.33 2.32 16.76
CA TYR A 110 21.14 2.82 15.66
C TYR A 110 20.60 4.17 15.14
N GLY A 111 19.29 4.26 14.90
CA GLY A 111 18.67 5.52 14.49
C GLY A 111 18.80 6.61 15.55
N ALA A 112 18.48 6.30 16.80
CA ALA A 112 18.68 7.23 17.90
C ALA A 112 20.14 7.70 18.01
N GLY A 113 21.09 6.77 17.79
CA GLY A 113 22.53 7.06 17.78
C GLY A 113 22.93 8.08 16.74
N ILE A 114 22.37 8.01 15.52
CA ILE A 114 22.64 9.00 14.44
C ILE A 114 22.28 10.41 14.93
N PHE A 115 21.09 10.60 15.46
CA PHE A 115 20.63 11.92 15.93
C PHE A 115 21.39 12.42 17.18
N LEU A 116 21.71 11.52 18.10
CA LEU A 116 22.48 11.87 19.29
C LEU A 116 23.91 12.25 18.95
N VAL A 117 24.56 11.56 18.01
CA VAL A 117 25.91 11.92 17.50
C VAL A 117 25.86 13.28 16.81
N ALA A 118 24.85 13.51 15.96
CA ALA A 118 24.67 14.81 15.32
C ALA A 118 24.48 15.95 16.33
N GLN A 119 23.79 15.70 17.42
CA GLN A 119 23.60 16.67 18.53
C GLN A 119 24.89 16.92 19.31
N ILE A 120 25.67 15.88 19.63
CA ILE A 120 26.94 16.01 20.36
C ILE A 120 27.94 16.87 19.59
N PHE A 121 28.05 16.62 18.29
CA PHE A 121 29.01 17.33 17.42
C PHE A 121 28.45 18.59 16.76
N ASN A 122 27.21 19.00 17.10
CA ASN A 122 26.51 20.15 16.52
C ASN A 122 26.52 20.11 14.96
N LEU A 123 26.28 18.95 14.39
CA LEU A 123 26.27 18.77 12.94
C LEU A 123 25.04 19.44 12.34
N ASN A 124 25.22 20.53 11.63
CA ASN A 124 24.20 21.21 10.84
C ASN A 124 24.07 20.51 9.48
N ALA A 125 23.58 19.27 9.48
CA ALA A 125 23.31 18.52 8.28
C ALA A 125 21.85 18.69 7.84
N HIS A 126 21.58 18.36 6.59
CA HIS A 126 20.21 18.23 6.08
C HIS A 126 19.46 17.15 6.89
N TYR A 127 18.43 17.57 7.64
CA TYR A 127 17.78 16.72 8.64
C TYR A 127 17.26 15.37 8.08
N PRO A 128 16.66 15.30 6.85
CA PRO A 128 16.22 14.03 6.26
C PRO A 128 17.33 13.02 6.06
N ASP A 129 18.59 13.45 5.87
CA ASP A 129 19.72 12.54 5.68
C ASP A 129 19.91 11.59 6.86
N GLY A 130 19.60 12.03 8.08
CA GLY A 130 19.64 11.17 9.27
C GLY A 130 18.71 9.95 9.16
N ILE A 131 17.52 10.15 8.61
CA ILE A 131 16.54 9.06 8.39
C ILE A 131 16.99 8.16 7.23
N TRP A 132 17.60 8.72 6.20
CA TRP A 132 18.17 7.95 5.10
C TRP A 132 19.31 7.04 5.59
N TRP A 133 20.24 7.57 6.38
CA TRP A 133 21.33 6.78 7.00
C TRP A 133 20.77 5.71 7.94
N TRP A 134 19.70 6.02 8.67
CA TRP A 134 19.01 5.04 9.48
C TRP A 134 18.42 3.90 8.63
N SER A 135 17.75 4.22 7.52
CA SER A 135 17.23 3.23 6.57
C SER A 135 18.34 2.35 5.99
N LEU A 136 19.50 2.94 5.67
CA LEU A 136 20.68 2.21 5.17
C LEU A 136 21.19 1.18 6.19
N GLY A 137 21.22 1.54 7.48
CA GLY A 137 21.63 0.61 8.55
C GLY A 137 20.61 -0.50 8.81
N VAL A 138 19.31 -0.24 8.63
CA VAL A 138 18.26 -1.26 8.81
C VAL A 138 18.19 -2.24 7.64
N LEU A 139 18.53 -1.82 6.41
CA LEU A 139 18.41 -2.61 5.19
C LEU A 139 19.04 -4.01 5.28
N PRO A 140 20.32 -4.18 5.68
CA PRO A 140 20.96 -5.50 5.73
C PRO A 140 20.24 -6.44 6.71
N PHE A 141 19.77 -5.93 7.85
CA PHE A 141 19.01 -6.73 8.81
C PHE A 141 17.65 -7.13 8.27
N ALA A 142 16.93 -6.23 7.59
CA ALA A 142 15.66 -6.54 6.94
C ALA A 142 15.82 -7.65 5.89
N LEU A 143 16.86 -7.58 5.06
CA LEU A 143 17.09 -8.59 3.99
C LEU A 143 17.61 -9.94 4.51
N CYS A 144 18.39 -9.95 5.61
CA CYS A 144 19.04 -11.17 6.12
C CYS A 144 18.23 -11.91 7.16
N MET A 145 17.34 -11.23 7.93
CA MET A 145 16.74 -11.83 9.12
C MET A 145 15.34 -12.40 8.91
N ASP A 146 14.77 -12.40 7.74
CA ASP A 146 13.42 -12.94 7.44
C ASP A 146 12.29 -12.39 8.33
N THR A 147 12.42 -11.19 8.88
CA THR A 147 11.45 -10.63 9.81
C THR A 147 10.62 -9.52 9.18
N LEU A 148 9.31 -9.67 9.23
CA LEU A 148 8.38 -8.68 8.68
C LEU A 148 8.49 -7.33 9.40
N VAL A 149 8.81 -7.33 10.69
CA VAL A 149 8.90 -6.12 11.52
C VAL A 149 10.02 -5.18 11.04
N LEU A 150 11.18 -5.73 10.64
CA LEU A 150 12.27 -4.94 10.07
C LEU A 150 11.93 -4.36 8.70
N HIS A 151 11.16 -5.09 7.88
CA HIS A 151 10.65 -4.56 6.62
C HIS A 151 9.65 -3.41 6.83
N ILE A 152 8.77 -3.52 7.85
CA ILE A 152 7.88 -2.43 8.24
C ILE A 152 8.67 -1.21 8.69
N LEU A 153 9.68 -1.40 9.55
CA LEU A 153 10.55 -0.31 10.01
C LEU A 153 11.24 0.38 8.82
N LEU A 154 11.88 -0.41 7.95
CA LEU A 154 12.57 0.10 6.76
C LEU A 154 11.63 0.91 5.86
N ALA A 155 10.45 0.36 5.55
CA ALA A 155 9.48 1.02 4.69
C ALA A 155 8.92 2.30 5.33
N SER A 156 8.68 2.29 6.65
CA SER A 156 8.22 3.48 7.39
C SER A 156 9.26 4.59 7.38
N LEU A 157 10.54 4.26 7.61
CA LEU A 157 11.64 5.22 7.54
C LEU A 157 11.78 5.81 6.14
N LEU A 158 11.73 4.97 5.10
CA LEU A 158 11.80 5.43 3.71
C LEU A 158 10.60 6.27 3.30
N ALA A 159 9.39 5.95 3.78
CA ALA A 159 8.18 6.74 3.51
C ALA A 159 8.27 8.13 4.18
N ILE A 160 8.73 8.18 5.44
CA ILE A 160 8.96 9.44 6.17
C ILE A 160 10.04 10.26 5.46
N TRP A 161 11.19 9.64 5.16
CA TRP A 161 12.29 10.32 4.46
C TRP A 161 11.83 10.89 3.11
N CYS A 162 11.12 10.09 2.31
CA CYS A 162 10.60 10.51 1.01
C CYS A 162 9.63 11.69 1.14
N GLY A 163 8.72 11.64 2.11
CA GLY A 163 7.80 12.73 2.39
C GLY A 163 8.52 14.01 2.81
N MET A 164 9.53 13.90 3.69
CA MET A 164 10.33 15.04 4.15
C MET A 164 11.16 15.64 3.03
N GLU A 165 11.72 14.81 2.14
CA GLU A 165 12.58 15.22 1.04
C GLU A 165 11.80 15.94 -0.07
N ILE A 166 10.58 15.48 -0.39
CA ILE A 166 9.77 16.00 -1.48
C ILE A 166 8.84 17.13 -1.01
N LEU A 167 8.09 16.93 0.09
CA LEU A 167 7.12 17.92 0.57
C LEU A 167 7.79 19.05 1.36
N GLY A 168 8.97 18.79 1.93
CA GLY A 168 9.56 19.65 2.93
C GLY A 168 8.69 19.73 4.18
N PHE A 169 9.18 20.29 5.29
CA PHE A 169 8.36 20.56 6.49
C PHE A 169 7.56 21.87 6.37
N ARG A 170 7.50 22.47 5.21
CA ARG A 170 7.03 23.84 5.02
C ARG A 170 5.55 24.04 5.36
N ASP A 171 4.71 23.00 5.15
CA ASP A 171 3.26 23.10 5.28
C ASP A 171 2.62 22.12 6.28
N ILE A 172 3.36 21.13 6.73
CA ILE A 172 2.89 20.26 7.79
C ILE A 172 3.19 20.96 9.11
N GLY A 173 2.21 21.66 9.69
CA GLY A 173 2.32 22.49 10.90
C GLY A 173 2.88 21.82 12.15
N LEU A 174 3.96 21.09 12.01
CA LEU A 174 4.80 20.58 13.09
C LEU A 174 5.70 21.73 13.58
N TRP A 175 5.15 22.57 14.43
CA TRP A 175 5.74 23.70 15.12
C TRP A 175 7.11 23.46 15.78
N PHE A 176 7.51 22.22 15.93
CA PHE A 176 8.74 21.83 16.61
C PHE A 176 10.01 21.97 15.75
N PHE A 177 9.93 22.03 14.44
CA PHE A 177 11.09 21.89 13.56
C PHE A 177 11.41 23.15 12.73
N GLY A 178 11.14 24.32 13.13
CA GLY A 178 11.60 25.55 12.47
C GLY A 178 11.40 25.59 10.92
N ARG A 179 11.68 26.72 10.31
CA ARG A 179 11.64 26.87 8.84
C ARG A 179 12.91 26.25 8.20
N TRP A 180 12.86 24.96 7.89
CA TRP A 180 13.90 24.28 7.15
C TRP A 180 13.52 24.32 5.66
N ASN A 181 14.24 25.09 4.85
CA ASN A 181 14.13 25.04 3.39
C ASN A 181 14.96 23.86 2.90
N PHE A 182 14.35 22.69 2.79
CA PHE A 182 14.94 21.57 2.06
C PHE A 182 14.79 21.84 0.56
N GLY A 183 15.86 21.67 -0.21
CA GLY A 183 15.77 21.69 -1.67
C GLY A 183 14.84 20.56 -2.13
N ILE A 184 14.00 20.82 -3.12
CA ILE A 184 13.11 19.80 -3.69
C ILE A 184 13.97 18.74 -4.39
N ASN A 185 13.91 17.50 -3.87
CA ASN A 185 14.62 16.35 -4.41
C ASN A 185 13.60 15.23 -4.67
N GLY A 186 13.72 14.51 -5.77
CA GLY A 186 12.79 13.44 -6.13
C GLY A 186 12.91 12.15 -5.33
N ALA A 187 13.74 12.09 -4.28
CA ALA A 187 13.95 10.94 -3.40
C ALA A 187 14.22 9.62 -4.16
N TYR A 188 14.94 9.66 -5.28
CA TYR A 188 15.13 8.52 -6.20
C TYR A 188 15.88 7.33 -5.58
N SER A 189 16.69 7.55 -4.55
CA SER A 189 17.39 6.46 -3.85
C SER A 189 16.43 5.49 -3.15
N LEU A 190 15.19 5.91 -2.82
CA LEU A 190 14.15 5.01 -2.32
C LEU A 190 13.90 3.81 -3.24
N LEU A 191 13.98 4.02 -4.55
CA LEU A 191 13.74 2.95 -5.53
C LEU A 191 14.68 1.77 -5.31
N LEU A 192 15.96 2.02 -5.01
CA LEU A 192 16.93 0.95 -4.75
C LEU A 192 16.48 0.09 -3.56
N PHE A 193 16.11 0.71 -2.44
CA PHE A 193 15.69 0.01 -1.23
C PHE A 193 14.36 -0.74 -1.43
N ALA A 194 13.39 -0.06 -2.05
CA ALA A 194 12.06 -0.62 -2.26
C ALA A 194 12.07 -1.78 -3.27
N LEU A 195 12.87 -1.69 -4.34
CA LEU A 195 13.00 -2.77 -5.33
C LEU A 195 13.74 -3.98 -4.77
N LEU A 196 14.79 -3.78 -3.96
CA LEU A 196 15.47 -4.87 -3.24
C LEU A 196 14.52 -5.56 -2.26
N GLY A 197 13.75 -4.79 -1.50
CA GLY A 197 12.74 -5.33 -0.58
C GLY A 197 11.60 -6.05 -1.30
N LEU A 198 11.13 -5.52 -2.42
CA LEU A 198 10.11 -6.16 -3.25
C LEU A 198 10.62 -7.46 -3.87
N GLN A 199 11.86 -7.47 -4.40
CA GLN A 199 12.50 -8.68 -4.92
C GLN A 199 12.64 -9.76 -3.83
N TRP A 200 13.05 -9.36 -2.63
CA TRP A 200 13.10 -10.25 -1.47
C TRP A 200 11.71 -10.83 -1.15
N ALA A 201 10.67 -9.97 -1.12
CA ALA A 201 9.30 -10.38 -0.84
C ALA A 201 8.78 -11.45 -1.83
N TYR A 202 9.07 -11.27 -3.12
CA TYR A 202 8.73 -12.26 -4.15
C TYR A 202 9.53 -13.56 -4.01
N ARG A 203 10.84 -13.48 -3.73
CA ARG A 203 11.68 -14.68 -3.53
C ARG A 203 11.25 -15.50 -2.33
N ARG A 204 10.80 -14.85 -1.26
CA ARG A 204 10.32 -15.50 -0.03
C ARG A 204 8.83 -15.89 -0.06
N GLY A 205 8.11 -15.52 -1.09
CA GLY A 205 6.69 -15.81 -1.18
C GLY A 205 5.83 -15.01 -0.18
N SER A 206 6.34 -13.90 0.38
CA SER A 206 5.68 -13.12 1.43
C SER A 206 4.73 -12.07 0.86
N VAL A 207 3.44 -12.39 0.86
CA VAL A 207 2.37 -11.44 0.43
C VAL A 207 2.33 -10.20 1.33
N ALA A 208 2.60 -10.37 2.63
CA ALA A 208 2.63 -9.25 3.58
C ALA A 208 3.75 -8.26 3.25
N ALA A 209 4.95 -8.76 2.88
CA ALA A 209 6.06 -7.90 2.47
C ALA A 209 5.76 -7.19 1.14
N VAL A 210 5.13 -7.84 0.16
CA VAL A 210 4.63 -7.16 -1.05
C VAL A 210 3.64 -6.06 -0.68
N GLY A 211 2.75 -6.33 0.31
CA GLY A 211 1.81 -5.35 0.87
C GLY A 211 2.48 -4.15 1.57
N ILE A 212 3.76 -4.22 1.90
CA ILE A 212 4.56 -3.11 2.44
C ILE A 212 5.23 -2.31 1.32
N TYR A 213 5.88 -2.99 0.37
CA TYR A 213 6.69 -2.31 -0.66
C TYR A 213 5.87 -1.73 -1.81
N VAL A 214 4.71 -2.32 -2.14
CA VAL A 214 3.81 -1.77 -3.16
C VAL A 214 3.28 -0.39 -2.77
N PRO A 215 2.70 -0.17 -1.55
CA PRO A 215 2.30 1.16 -1.13
C PRO A 215 3.47 2.12 -0.95
N LEU A 216 4.66 1.65 -0.56
CA LEU A 216 5.86 2.50 -0.50
C LEU A 216 6.24 3.04 -1.89
N LEU A 217 6.25 2.19 -2.90
CA LEU A 217 6.49 2.60 -4.28
C LEU A 217 5.38 3.52 -4.81
N ALA A 218 4.12 3.19 -4.48
CA ALA A 218 2.97 4.04 -4.84
C ALA A 218 3.06 5.41 -4.15
N TRP A 219 3.45 5.47 -2.88
CA TRP A 219 3.70 6.71 -2.14
C TRP A 219 4.76 7.58 -2.82
N TRP A 220 5.91 6.97 -3.17
CA TRP A 220 6.95 7.67 -3.91
C TRP A 220 6.44 8.23 -5.24
N MET A 221 5.71 7.42 -6.04
CA MET A 221 5.14 7.85 -7.31
C MET A 221 4.11 8.97 -7.17
N VAL A 222 3.25 8.91 -6.15
CA VAL A 222 2.23 9.94 -5.86
C VAL A 222 2.87 11.30 -5.54
N LEU A 223 4.06 11.30 -4.96
CA LEU A 223 4.77 12.53 -4.62
C LEU A 223 5.60 13.10 -5.79
N GLN A 224 5.85 12.34 -6.86
CA GLN A 224 6.69 12.82 -7.96
C GLN A 224 6.15 14.07 -8.68
N PRO A 225 4.83 14.26 -8.92
CA PRO A 225 4.33 15.51 -9.49
C PRO A 225 4.77 16.75 -8.71
N VAL A 226 4.81 16.67 -7.37
CA VAL A 226 5.31 17.76 -6.52
C VAL A 226 6.81 17.99 -6.73
N ALA A 227 7.60 16.89 -6.76
CA ALA A 227 9.05 16.96 -7.00
C ALA A 227 9.39 17.57 -8.37
N TRP A 228 8.53 17.35 -9.37
CA TRP A 228 8.70 17.87 -10.73
C TRP A 228 8.04 19.24 -10.95
N GLN A 229 7.44 19.83 -9.92
CA GLN A 229 6.71 21.11 -10.00
C GLN A 229 5.51 21.05 -10.96
N LEU A 230 4.83 19.91 -11.00
CA LEU A 230 3.71 19.62 -11.87
C LEU A 230 2.47 19.26 -11.03
N GLU A 231 2.15 20.09 -10.04
CA GLU A 231 1.15 19.79 -9.02
C GLU A 231 -0.29 19.81 -9.55
N ALA A 232 -0.54 20.66 -10.53
CA ALA A 232 -1.89 20.87 -11.06
C ALA A 232 -2.49 19.61 -11.71
N GLU A 233 -1.67 18.75 -12.29
CA GLU A 233 -2.09 17.50 -12.93
C GLU A 233 -1.94 16.28 -12.03
N ALA A 234 -1.49 16.44 -10.79
CA ALA A 234 -1.21 15.33 -9.87
C ALA A 234 -2.38 14.36 -9.71
N VAL A 235 -3.61 14.85 -9.67
CA VAL A 235 -4.81 14.00 -9.52
C VAL A 235 -4.98 13.02 -10.69
N TYR A 236 -4.72 13.47 -11.92
CA TYR A 236 -4.80 12.61 -13.12
C TYR A 236 -3.70 11.56 -13.10
N PHE A 237 -2.49 11.95 -12.68
CA PHE A 237 -1.35 11.05 -12.52
C PHE A 237 -1.63 9.98 -11.46
N ILE A 238 -2.21 10.36 -10.30
CA ILE A 238 -2.61 9.44 -9.23
C ILE A 238 -3.67 8.45 -9.74
N GLY A 239 -4.66 8.93 -10.48
CA GLY A 239 -5.68 8.07 -11.08
C GLY A 239 -5.10 7.08 -12.09
N ALA A 240 -4.17 7.54 -12.93
CA ALA A 240 -3.45 6.70 -13.87
C ALA A 240 -2.61 5.63 -13.16
N LEU A 241 -1.87 6.01 -12.10
CA LEU A 241 -1.10 5.07 -11.27
C LEU A 241 -2.01 3.99 -10.67
N GLY A 242 -3.21 4.35 -10.22
CA GLY A 242 -4.23 3.39 -9.78
C GLY A 242 -4.56 2.37 -10.86
N GLY A 243 -4.80 2.81 -12.08
CA GLY A 243 -5.04 1.93 -13.24
C GLY A 243 -3.84 1.03 -13.57
N LEU A 244 -2.60 1.56 -13.52
CA LEU A 244 -1.38 0.78 -13.73
C LEU A 244 -1.21 -0.33 -12.69
N LEU A 245 -1.47 -0.05 -11.42
CA LEU A 245 -1.42 -1.07 -10.36
C LEU A 245 -2.49 -2.16 -10.56
N ILE A 246 -3.69 -1.80 -11.06
CA ILE A 246 -4.73 -2.77 -11.43
C ILE A 246 -4.25 -3.65 -12.59
N ILE A 247 -3.57 -3.09 -13.62
CA ILE A 247 -2.99 -3.87 -14.72
C ILE A 247 -1.99 -4.89 -14.17
N VAL A 248 -1.10 -4.49 -13.28
CA VAL A 248 -0.14 -5.40 -12.64
C VAL A 248 -0.88 -6.47 -11.83
N ALA A 249 -1.92 -6.11 -11.06
CA ALA A 249 -2.72 -7.05 -10.28
C ALA A 249 -3.38 -8.13 -11.14
N GLU A 250 -4.03 -7.71 -12.25
CA GLU A 250 -4.73 -8.64 -13.16
C GLU A 250 -3.75 -9.48 -14.01
N ASN A 251 -2.49 -9.07 -14.09
CA ASN A 251 -1.44 -9.85 -14.75
C ASN A 251 -0.95 -11.04 -13.91
N HIS A 252 -1.18 -11.04 -12.59
CA HIS A 252 -0.90 -12.19 -11.75
C HIS A 252 -1.95 -13.28 -11.99
N SER A 253 -1.55 -14.56 -11.82
CA SER A 253 -2.50 -15.66 -11.92
C SER A 253 -3.65 -15.51 -10.90
N VAL A 254 -4.84 -15.98 -11.24
CA VAL A 254 -6.04 -15.88 -10.39
C VAL A 254 -5.82 -16.53 -9.01
N SER A 255 -4.98 -17.57 -8.93
CA SER A 255 -4.62 -18.23 -7.67
C SER A 255 -3.59 -17.47 -6.84
N SER A 256 -2.88 -16.51 -7.44
CA SER A 256 -1.81 -15.76 -6.77
C SER A 256 -2.37 -14.74 -5.77
N ARG A 257 -1.93 -14.86 -4.52
CA ARG A 257 -2.25 -13.87 -3.47
C ARG A 257 -1.49 -12.55 -3.65
N PHE A 258 -0.45 -12.52 -4.48
CA PHE A 258 0.33 -11.30 -4.76
C PHE A 258 -0.47 -10.23 -5.51
N ALA A 259 -1.53 -10.62 -6.23
CA ALA A 259 -2.45 -9.67 -6.87
C ALA A 259 -3.18 -8.75 -5.86
N ILE A 260 -3.35 -9.20 -4.60
CA ILE A 260 -4.18 -8.50 -3.60
C ILE A 260 -3.64 -7.10 -3.27
N PRO A 261 -2.35 -6.92 -2.89
CA PRO A 261 -1.82 -5.59 -2.60
C PRO A 261 -1.91 -4.63 -3.78
N TYR A 262 -1.55 -5.08 -4.98
CA TYR A 262 -1.62 -4.24 -6.19
C TYR A 262 -3.05 -3.79 -6.49
N ARG A 263 -4.01 -4.72 -6.40
CA ARG A 263 -5.44 -4.40 -6.63
C ARG A 263 -5.97 -3.46 -5.57
N LEU A 264 -5.64 -3.69 -4.30
CA LEU A 264 -6.10 -2.84 -3.20
C LEU A 264 -5.63 -1.39 -3.39
N PHE A 265 -4.33 -1.19 -3.54
CA PHE A 265 -3.78 0.16 -3.70
C PHE A 265 -4.14 0.77 -5.05
N GLY A 266 -4.23 -0.03 -6.11
CA GLY A 266 -4.70 0.42 -7.41
C GLY A 266 -6.12 0.98 -7.36
N VAL A 267 -7.04 0.25 -6.72
CA VAL A 267 -8.43 0.69 -6.54
C VAL A 267 -8.52 1.91 -5.64
N LEU A 268 -7.76 1.95 -4.53
CA LEU A 268 -7.74 3.10 -3.62
C LEU A 268 -7.28 4.39 -4.32
N LEU A 269 -6.18 4.34 -5.07
CA LEU A 269 -5.67 5.50 -5.80
C LEU A 269 -6.62 5.92 -6.94
N ALA A 270 -7.11 4.96 -7.72
CA ALA A 270 -8.06 5.24 -8.80
C ALA A 270 -9.35 5.85 -8.26
N SER A 271 -9.95 5.24 -7.24
CA SER A 271 -11.20 5.74 -6.66
C SER A 271 -11.01 7.09 -5.96
N GLY A 272 -9.89 7.31 -5.28
CA GLY A 272 -9.56 8.60 -4.67
C GLY A 272 -9.46 9.72 -5.70
N ALA A 273 -8.73 9.51 -6.79
CA ALA A 273 -8.59 10.48 -7.88
C ALA A 273 -9.94 10.72 -8.59
N LEU A 274 -10.69 9.66 -8.90
CA LEU A 274 -12.02 9.77 -9.52
C LEU A 274 -13.01 10.50 -8.59
N THR A 275 -12.96 10.24 -7.29
CA THR A 275 -13.77 10.95 -6.29
C THR A 275 -13.46 12.44 -6.31
N ALA A 276 -12.19 12.82 -6.25
CA ALA A 276 -11.78 14.22 -6.29
C ALA A 276 -12.28 14.90 -7.58
N LEU A 277 -12.03 14.29 -8.75
CA LEU A 277 -12.46 14.81 -10.05
C LEU A 277 -13.98 14.85 -10.22
N SER A 278 -14.73 14.06 -9.45
CA SER A 278 -16.19 14.02 -9.54
C SER A 278 -16.87 15.25 -8.94
N PHE A 279 -16.17 16.07 -8.13
CA PHE A 279 -16.68 17.34 -7.59
C PHE A 279 -16.44 18.49 -8.56
N TYR A 280 -17.49 19.28 -8.79
CA TYR A 280 -17.43 20.41 -9.73
C TYR A 280 -16.39 21.44 -9.32
N ASP A 281 -16.45 21.91 -8.05
CA ASP A 281 -15.55 22.95 -7.54
C ASP A 281 -14.09 22.53 -7.59
N PHE A 282 -13.78 21.25 -7.30
CA PHE A 282 -12.42 20.73 -7.39
C PHE A 282 -11.93 20.68 -8.85
N SER A 283 -12.77 20.18 -9.77
CA SER A 283 -12.43 20.12 -11.18
C SER A 283 -12.27 21.53 -11.79
N ASP A 284 -13.12 22.49 -11.41
CA ASP A 284 -13.02 23.87 -11.84
C ASP A 284 -11.75 24.53 -11.30
N ALA A 285 -11.43 24.32 -10.00
CA ALA A 285 -10.20 24.84 -9.40
C ALA A 285 -8.94 24.34 -10.11
N ILE A 286 -8.87 23.03 -10.45
CA ILE A 286 -7.74 22.46 -11.19
C ILE A 286 -7.64 23.06 -12.60
N LEU A 287 -8.77 23.25 -13.29
CA LEU A 287 -8.77 23.80 -14.64
C LEU A 287 -8.31 25.25 -14.69
N ARG A 288 -8.61 26.03 -13.64
CA ARG A 288 -8.17 27.42 -13.51
C ARG A 288 -6.73 27.59 -13.08
N PHE A 289 -6.12 26.54 -12.53
CA PHE A 289 -4.71 26.59 -12.14
C PHE A 289 -3.85 26.59 -13.42
N GLN A 290 -3.36 27.76 -13.80
CA GLN A 290 -2.53 27.93 -15.01
C GLN A 290 -1.10 27.49 -14.69
N ASP A 291 -0.70 26.34 -15.24
CA ASP A 291 0.69 25.89 -15.25
C ASP A 291 1.16 25.79 -16.70
N GLU A 292 2.16 26.58 -17.06
CA GLU A 292 2.62 26.65 -18.46
C GLU A 292 3.33 25.35 -18.86
N GLY A 293 2.63 24.48 -19.60
CA GLY A 293 3.22 23.30 -20.28
C GLY A 293 3.17 21.97 -19.53
N GLY A 294 2.71 21.94 -18.28
CA GLY A 294 2.68 20.71 -17.47
C GLY A 294 1.82 19.58 -18.05
N GLY A 295 0.66 19.90 -18.61
CA GLY A 295 -0.29 18.91 -19.08
C GLY A 295 0.21 17.96 -20.20
N LEU A 296 1.01 18.48 -21.14
CA LEU A 296 1.59 17.65 -22.21
C LEU A 296 2.64 16.67 -21.62
N VAL A 297 3.49 17.15 -20.73
CA VAL A 297 4.51 16.35 -20.06
C VAL A 297 3.84 15.22 -19.27
N HIS A 298 2.80 15.52 -18.47
CA HIS A 298 2.04 14.51 -17.73
C HIS A 298 1.39 13.47 -18.63
N THR A 299 0.76 13.91 -19.71
CA THR A 299 0.15 12.98 -20.68
C THR A 299 1.19 12.04 -21.27
N LEU A 300 2.33 12.55 -21.69
CA LEU A 300 3.44 11.73 -22.20
C LEU A 300 3.95 10.75 -21.13
N MET A 301 4.09 11.20 -19.89
CA MET A 301 4.52 10.34 -18.77
C MET A 301 3.50 9.23 -18.51
N ILE A 302 2.20 9.51 -18.48
CA ILE A 302 1.15 8.51 -18.30
C ILE A 302 1.19 7.47 -19.43
N VAL A 303 1.33 7.92 -20.68
CA VAL A 303 1.40 7.03 -21.85
C VAL A 303 2.68 6.18 -21.82
N ILE A 304 3.83 6.76 -21.49
CA ILE A 304 5.09 6.02 -21.36
C ILE A 304 4.99 4.99 -20.23
N LEU A 305 4.47 5.36 -19.06
CA LEU A 305 4.28 4.44 -17.93
C LEU A 305 3.33 3.30 -18.29
N LEU A 306 2.26 3.57 -19.03
CA LEU A 306 1.35 2.54 -19.52
C LEU A 306 2.08 1.58 -20.45
N ALA A 307 2.83 2.11 -21.44
CA ALA A 307 3.58 1.29 -22.38
C ALA A 307 4.63 0.42 -21.68
N VAL A 308 5.39 1.00 -20.74
CA VAL A 308 6.39 0.29 -19.92
C VAL A 308 5.71 -0.79 -19.06
N THR A 309 4.61 -0.48 -18.39
CA THR A 309 3.89 -1.45 -17.56
C THR A 309 3.40 -2.64 -18.38
N ILE A 310 2.77 -2.39 -19.55
CA ILE A 310 2.30 -3.45 -20.44
C ILE A 310 3.48 -4.28 -20.97
N PHE A 311 4.58 -3.62 -21.34
CA PHE A 311 5.79 -4.29 -21.83
C PHE A 311 6.41 -5.19 -20.77
N VAL A 312 6.58 -4.69 -19.54
CA VAL A 312 7.12 -5.45 -18.39
C VAL A 312 6.22 -6.64 -18.07
N CYS A 313 4.90 -6.44 -18.01
CA CYS A 313 3.93 -7.52 -17.80
C CYS A 313 4.01 -8.57 -18.91
N ALA A 314 4.17 -8.16 -20.16
CA ALA A 314 4.32 -9.07 -21.31
C ALA A 314 5.62 -9.88 -21.22
N LEU A 315 6.73 -9.28 -20.81
CA LEU A 315 8.01 -9.96 -20.58
C LEU A 315 7.89 -11.07 -19.50
N PHE A 316 7.27 -10.76 -18.37
CA PHE A 316 7.04 -11.75 -17.32
C PHE A 316 6.16 -12.90 -17.79
N ASN A 317 5.12 -12.63 -18.57
CA ASN A 317 4.24 -13.64 -19.14
C ASN A 317 4.93 -14.53 -20.19
N CYS A 318 5.83 -13.97 -21.00
CA CYS A 318 6.61 -14.75 -21.95
C CYS A 318 7.54 -15.76 -21.26
N GLY A 319 8.11 -15.39 -20.09
CA GLY A 319 8.94 -16.30 -19.30
C GLY A 319 8.15 -17.43 -18.61
N ALA A 320 6.88 -17.20 -18.31
CA ALA A 320 6.04 -18.16 -17.58
C ALA A 320 5.13 -19.02 -18.49
N SER A 321 4.98 -18.67 -19.77
CA SER A 321 4.04 -19.36 -20.68
C SER A 321 4.69 -20.55 -21.38
N PRO A 322 4.04 -21.74 -21.37
CA PRO A 322 4.50 -22.91 -22.14
C PRO A 322 4.36 -22.70 -23.68
N THR A 323 3.50 -21.77 -24.11
CA THR A 323 3.34 -21.38 -25.50
C THR A 323 4.25 -20.21 -25.83
N ARG A 324 5.16 -20.37 -26.82
CA ARG A 324 6.07 -19.33 -27.31
C ARG A 324 5.30 -18.20 -28.01
N MET A 325 4.47 -17.45 -27.28
CA MET A 325 3.87 -16.22 -27.79
C MET A 325 4.91 -15.12 -27.89
N SER A 326 4.90 -14.33 -28.96
CA SER A 326 5.77 -13.14 -29.05
C SER A 326 5.37 -12.09 -28.02
N ILE A 327 6.31 -11.23 -27.63
CA ILE A 327 6.06 -10.11 -26.69
C ILE A 327 4.89 -9.26 -27.20
N LEU A 328 4.84 -8.97 -28.50
CA LEU A 328 3.75 -8.19 -29.12
C LEU A 328 2.39 -8.86 -28.95
N GLN A 329 2.30 -10.18 -29.12
CA GLN A 329 1.05 -10.92 -28.91
C GLN A 329 0.61 -10.89 -27.44
N GLN A 330 1.57 -10.96 -26.50
CA GLN A 330 1.27 -10.82 -25.07
C GLN A 330 0.80 -9.40 -24.72
N MET A 331 1.43 -8.36 -25.27
CA MET A 331 0.99 -6.97 -25.09
C MET A 331 -0.44 -6.78 -25.63
N GLN A 332 -0.72 -7.28 -26.85
CA GLN A 332 -2.06 -7.22 -27.42
C GLN A 332 -3.09 -7.97 -26.57
N LYS A 333 -2.73 -9.13 -26.04
CA LYS A 333 -3.59 -9.90 -25.12
C LYS A 333 -3.90 -9.09 -23.86
N ILE A 334 -2.90 -8.44 -23.22
CA ILE A 334 -3.10 -7.59 -22.04
C ILE A 334 -4.07 -6.46 -22.36
N LEU A 335 -3.85 -5.74 -23.47
CA LEU A 335 -4.73 -4.65 -23.90
C LEU A 335 -6.20 -5.10 -24.08
N LEU A 336 -6.42 -6.26 -24.67
CA LEU A 336 -7.76 -6.79 -24.92
C LEU A 336 -8.43 -7.39 -23.68
N THR A 337 -7.67 -8.01 -22.78
CA THR A 337 -8.23 -8.68 -21.59
C THR A 337 -8.44 -7.70 -20.43
N GLN A 338 -7.60 -6.67 -20.33
CA GLN A 338 -7.61 -5.69 -19.24
C GLN A 338 -8.09 -4.31 -19.71
N TYR A 339 -8.96 -4.28 -20.71
CA TYR A 339 -9.44 -3.06 -21.38
C TYR A 339 -10.00 -2.01 -20.40
N LEU A 340 -10.60 -2.41 -19.27
CA LEU A 340 -11.12 -1.47 -18.28
C LEU A 340 -10.02 -0.72 -17.54
N ALA A 341 -8.97 -1.42 -17.09
CA ALA A 341 -7.85 -0.78 -16.40
C ALA A 341 -7.02 0.07 -17.38
N VAL A 342 -6.78 -0.43 -18.59
CA VAL A 342 -6.15 0.34 -19.68
C VAL A 342 -7.00 1.56 -20.03
N GLY A 343 -8.32 1.40 -20.14
CA GLY A 343 -9.27 2.49 -20.41
C GLY A 343 -9.26 3.56 -19.32
N LEU A 344 -9.10 3.17 -18.04
CA LEU A 344 -8.96 4.11 -16.94
C LEU A 344 -7.68 4.95 -17.06
N VAL A 345 -6.54 4.33 -17.39
CA VAL A 345 -5.28 5.05 -17.62
C VAL A 345 -5.40 5.98 -18.84
N ALA A 346 -6.00 5.49 -19.92
CA ALA A 346 -6.26 6.30 -21.11
C ALA A 346 -7.21 7.48 -20.83
N LEU A 347 -8.24 7.28 -20.01
CA LEU A 347 -9.14 8.35 -19.54
C LEU A 347 -8.35 9.44 -18.81
N MET A 348 -7.45 9.07 -17.88
CA MET A 348 -6.62 10.04 -17.18
C MET A 348 -5.73 10.84 -18.15
N ALA A 349 -5.13 10.17 -19.13
CA ALA A 349 -4.33 10.83 -20.17
C ALA A 349 -5.18 11.78 -21.05
N ILE A 350 -6.41 11.40 -21.38
CA ILE A 350 -7.35 12.25 -22.12
C ILE A 350 -7.76 13.46 -21.31
N LEU A 351 -8.02 13.30 -20.01
CA LEU A 351 -8.42 14.41 -19.13
C LEU A 351 -7.28 15.43 -18.93
N THR A 352 -6.01 14.98 -18.90
CA THR A 352 -4.86 15.90 -18.92
C THR A 352 -4.76 16.68 -20.22
N LEU A 353 -5.04 16.07 -21.37
CA LEU A 353 -5.09 16.76 -22.67
C LEU A 353 -6.31 17.69 -22.78
N TRP A 354 -7.46 17.25 -22.25
CA TRP A 354 -8.69 18.06 -22.25
C TRP A 354 -8.47 19.40 -21.58
N ARG A 355 -7.79 19.42 -20.42
CA ARG A 355 -7.44 20.64 -19.70
C ARG A 355 -6.66 21.65 -20.54
N LEU A 356 -5.81 21.19 -21.48
CA LEU A 356 -5.01 22.06 -22.33
C LEU A 356 -5.83 22.74 -23.44
N ILE A 357 -6.96 22.14 -23.82
CA ILE A 357 -7.74 22.57 -24.97
C ILE A 357 -9.00 23.34 -24.55
N ILE A 358 -9.67 22.88 -23.50
CA ILE A 358 -10.99 23.35 -23.09
C ILE A 358 -11.04 23.51 -21.57
N ILE A 359 -11.42 24.72 -21.12
CA ILE A 359 -11.59 25.04 -19.71
C ILE A 359 -13.07 24.83 -19.32
N GLU A 360 -13.55 23.59 -19.44
CA GLU A 360 -14.93 23.24 -19.11
C GLU A 360 -14.93 22.07 -18.09
N PRO A 361 -15.37 22.31 -16.83
CA PRO A 361 -15.29 21.31 -15.76
C PRO A 361 -16.33 20.18 -15.86
N LEU A 362 -17.43 20.37 -16.62
CA LEU A 362 -18.49 19.36 -16.71
C LEU A 362 -18.02 18.05 -17.30
N PHE A 363 -17.14 18.08 -18.31
CA PHE A 363 -16.65 16.87 -18.93
C PHE A 363 -15.81 16.00 -17.98
N PRO A 364 -14.79 16.50 -17.28
CA PRO A 364 -14.09 15.73 -16.23
C PRO A 364 -15.02 15.20 -15.14
N VAL A 365 -15.96 16.01 -14.67
CA VAL A 365 -16.93 15.63 -13.63
C VAL A 365 -17.80 14.45 -14.09
N ILE A 366 -18.42 14.54 -15.26
CA ILE A 366 -19.29 13.48 -15.80
C ILE A 366 -18.48 12.20 -16.03
N THR A 367 -17.33 12.31 -16.68
CA THR A 367 -16.50 11.14 -16.99
C THR A 367 -15.94 10.47 -15.74
N ALA A 368 -15.54 11.22 -14.71
CA ALA A 368 -15.09 10.68 -13.44
C ALA A 368 -16.22 9.94 -12.69
N ASN A 369 -17.42 10.50 -12.65
CA ASN A 369 -18.58 9.83 -12.06
C ASN A 369 -18.93 8.52 -12.78
N MET A 370 -18.93 8.53 -14.12
CA MET A 370 -19.17 7.31 -14.92
C MET A 370 -18.08 6.26 -14.70
N ALA A 371 -16.81 6.68 -14.69
CA ALA A 371 -15.68 5.78 -14.43
C ALA A 371 -15.73 5.17 -13.02
N MET A 372 -16.19 5.92 -12.01
CA MET A 372 -16.36 5.44 -10.64
C MET A 372 -17.42 4.32 -10.57
N ILE A 373 -18.56 4.53 -11.23
CA ILE A 373 -19.62 3.52 -11.33
C ILE A 373 -19.08 2.26 -12.04
N VAL A 374 -18.39 2.43 -13.15
CA VAL A 374 -17.77 1.32 -13.90
C VAL A 374 -16.77 0.55 -13.06
N LEU A 375 -15.93 1.25 -12.28
CA LEU A 375 -14.94 0.64 -11.38
C LEU A 375 -15.63 -0.18 -10.28
N ALA A 376 -16.69 0.34 -9.66
CA ALA A 376 -17.45 -0.36 -8.65
C ALA A 376 -18.12 -1.63 -9.19
N PHE A 377 -18.79 -1.55 -10.35
CA PHE A 377 -19.39 -2.71 -11.00
C PHE A 377 -18.36 -3.73 -11.48
N TRP A 378 -17.20 -3.27 -11.97
CA TRP A 378 -16.10 -4.17 -12.32
C TRP A 378 -15.61 -4.98 -11.11
N LEU A 379 -15.44 -4.35 -9.94
CA LEU A 379 -15.07 -5.05 -8.71
C LEU A 379 -16.13 -6.08 -8.28
N MET A 380 -17.41 -5.73 -8.38
CA MET A 380 -18.49 -6.68 -8.09
C MET A 380 -18.47 -7.87 -9.08
N ALA A 381 -18.30 -7.60 -10.37
CA ALA A 381 -18.19 -8.62 -11.41
C ALA A 381 -16.97 -9.52 -11.22
N LEU A 382 -15.84 -8.93 -10.80
CA LEU A 382 -14.62 -9.67 -10.50
C LEU A 382 -14.84 -10.62 -9.31
N GLY A 383 -15.49 -10.15 -8.23
CA GLY A 383 -15.85 -10.97 -7.09
C GLY A 383 -16.74 -12.15 -7.47
N LEU A 384 -17.72 -11.90 -8.35
CA LEU A 384 -18.60 -12.94 -8.91
C LEU A 384 -17.86 -13.96 -9.77
N ARG A 385 -16.91 -13.51 -10.62
CA ARG A 385 -16.14 -14.40 -11.50
C ARG A 385 -15.15 -15.26 -10.74
N GLN A 386 -14.55 -14.74 -9.68
CA GLN A 386 -13.54 -15.44 -8.88
C GLN A 386 -14.15 -16.20 -7.68
N ASP A 387 -15.46 -16.12 -7.47
CA ASP A 387 -16.19 -16.62 -6.29
C ASP A 387 -15.55 -16.15 -4.95
N ARG A 388 -15.10 -14.88 -4.93
CA ARG A 388 -14.46 -14.25 -3.77
C ARG A 388 -15.33 -13.12 -3.25
N GLY A 389 -15.69 -13.19 -1.97
CA GLY A 389 -16.51 -12.16 -1.32
C GLY A 389 -15.82 -10.81 -1.16
N GLN A 390 -14.48 -10.78 -1.01
CA GLN A 390 -13.72 -9.55 -0.76
C GLN A 390 -13.80 -8.52 -1.90
N PRO A 391 -13.50 -8.85 -3.19
CA PRO A 391 -13.66 -7.88 -4.28
C PRO A 391 -15.11 -7.45 -4.47
N PHE A 392 -16.07 -8.37 -4.26
CA PHE A 392 -17.49 -8.04 -4.34
C PHE A 392 -17.89 -7.01 -3.27
N ALA A 393 -17.54 -7.27 -2.00
CA ALA A 393 -17.81 -6.35 -0.90
C ALA A 393 -17.13 -4.99 -1.10
N ALA A 394 -15.90 -4.97 -1.62
CA ALA A 394 -15.20 -3.74 -1.96
C ALA A 394 -15.93 -2.93 -3.04
N GLY A 395 -16.44 -3.60 -4.09
CA GLY A 395 -17.24 -2.95 -5.12
C GLY A 395 -18.56 -2.36 -4.59
N VAL A 396 -19.25 -3.09 -3.72
CA VAL A 396 -20.47 -2.61 -3.03
C VAL A 396 -20.14 -1.40 -2.15
N ALA A 397 -19.09 -1.49 -1.34
CA ALA A 397 -18.66 -0.40 -0.46
C ALA A 397 -18.28 0.86 -1.26
N LEU A 398 -17.56 0.69 -2.37
CA LEU A 398 -17.16 1.78 -3.26
C LEU A 398 -18.39 2.45 -3.89
N PHE A 399 -19.35 1.66 -4.36
CA PHE A 399 -20.60 2.19 -4.92
C PHE A 399 -21.41 2.98 -3.89
N LEU A 400 -21.57 2.44 -2.69
CA LEU A 400 -22.27 3.12 -1.60
C LEU A 400 -21.56 4.40 -1.18
N PHE A 401 -20.24 4.35 -1.04
CA PHE A 401 -19.42 5.51 -0.72
C PHE A 401 -19.59 6.63 -1.75
N TRP A 402 -19.47 6.30 -3.04
CA TRP A 402 -19.71 7.26 -4.13
C TRP A 402 -21.13 7.83 -4.07
N ALA A 403 -22.12 6.97 -3.89
CA ALA A 403 -23.51 7.39 -3.86
C ALA A 403 -23.81 8.36 -2.70
N VAL A 404 -23.27 8.08 -1.48
CA VAL A 404 -23.41 8.98 -0.33
C VAL A 404 -22.75 10.33 -0.59
N LEU A 405 -21.53 10.32 -1.18
CA LEU A 405 -20.84 11.56 -1.53
C LEU A 405 -21.63 12.39 -2.55
N ARG A 406 -22.21 11.74 -3.57
CA ARG A 406 -23.06 12.44 -4.57
C ARG A 406 -24.34 12.99 -3.97
N TYR A 407 -24.92 12.26 -3.03
CA TYR A 407 -26.05 12.78 -2.29
C TYR A 407 -25.68 14.05 -1.51
N CYS A 408 -24.58 14.04 -0.76
CA CYS A 408 -24.13 15.21 -0.01
C CYS A 408 -23.82 16.40 -0.91
N ASP A 409 -23.23 16.16 -2.07
CA ASP A 409 -22.86 17.19 -3.04
C ASP A 409 -24.07 17.81 -3.74
N LEU A 410 -25.00 16.98 -4.22
CA LEU A 410 -26.14 17.45 -5.02
C LEU A 410 -27.32 17.97 -4.17
N PHE A 411 -27.48 17.47 -2.95
CA PHE A 411 -28.67 17.69 -2.14
C PHE A 411 -28.38 18.22 -0.73
N GLY A 412 -27.09 18.47 -0.39
CA GLY A 412 -26.70 18.96 0.94
C GLY A 412 -27.44 20.22 1.36
N ASP A 413 -27.69 21.13 0.43
CA ASP A 413 -28.38 22.41 0.68
C ASP A 413 -29.87 22.39 0.31
N PHE A 414 -30.33 21.55 -0.63
CA PHE A 414 -31.67 21.63 -1.23
C PHE A 414 -32.51 20.35 -1.23
N GLY A 415 -31.90 19.17 -1.03
CA GLY A 415 -32.58 17.90 -1.29
C GLY A 415 -33.50 17.40 -0.20
N GLY A 416 -33.31 17.84 1.02
CA GLY A 416 -34.10 17.44 2.16
C GLY A 416 -34.32 15.89 2.25
N MET A 417 -35.37 15.49 2.91
CA MET A 417 -35.72 14.09 3.12
C MET A 417 -36.13 13.34 1.84
N LEU A 418 -36.63 14.03 0.83
CA LEU A 418 -37.10 13.43 -0.45
C LEU A 418 -35.91 13.00 -1.32
N GLY A 419 -34.87 13.83 -1.44
CA GLY A 419 -33.65 13.50 -2.18
C GLY A 419 -32.92 12.31 -1.56
N ALA A 420 -32.82 12.28 -0.21
CA ALA A 420 -32.25 11.14 0.52
C ALA A 420 -33.03 9.84 0.23
N ALA A 421 -34.37 9.88 0.31
CA ALA A 421 -35.22 8.72 0.03
C ALA A 421 -35.01 8.19 -1.40
N LEU A 422 -34.99 9.08 -2.39
CA LEU A 422 -34.82 8.70 -3.80
C LEU A 422 -33.45 8.04 -4.05
N MET A 423 -32.41 8.56 -3.44
CA MET A 423 -31.08 7.97 -3.53
C MET A 423 -31.00 6.60 -2.85
N PHE A 424 -31.57 6.45 -1.64
CA PHE A 424 -31.62 5.16 -0.98
C PHE A 424 -32.40 4.11 -1.79
N PHE A 425 -33.48 4.51 -2.45
CA PHE A 425 -34.23 3.62 -3.35
C PHE A 425 -33.39 3.20 -4.56
N LEU A 426 -32.68 4.13 -5.20
CA LEU A 426 -31.80 3.82 -6.34
C LEU A 426 -30.65 2.91 -5.93
N CYS A 427 -29.94 3.24 -4.85
CA CYS A 427 -28.84 2.41 -4.33
C CYS A 427 -29.33 1.04 -3.87
N GLY A 428 -30.42 0.99 -3.10
CA GLY A 428 -31.01 -0.25 -2.64
C GLY A 428 -31.51 -1.12 -3.80
N GLY A 429 -32.18 -0.52 -4.79
CA GLY A 429 -32.65 -1.21 -6.00
C GLY A 429 -31.51 -1.80 -6.83
N THR A 430 -30.42 -1.06 -7.04
CA THR A 430 -29.24 -1.55 -7.78
C THR A 430 -28.57 -2.70 -7.04
N LEU A 431 -28.34 -2.57 -5.73
CA LEU A 431 -27.76 -3.63 -4.90
C LEU A 431 -28.64 -4.88 -4.85
N PHE A 432 -29.98 -4.70 -4.75
CA PHE A 432 -30.91 -5.81 -4.81
C PHE A 432 -30.87 -6.52 -6.16
N GLY A 433 -30.84 -5.76 -7.26
CA GLY A 433 -30.68 -6.31 -8.62
C GLY A 433 -29.39 -7.16 -8.76
N VAL A 434 -28.26 -6.66 -8.26
CA VAL A 434 -26.99 -7.40 -8.25
C VAL A 434 -27.09 -8.67 -7.40
N ALA A 435 -27.72 -8.60 -6.22
CA ALA A 435 -27.90 -9.76 -5.34
C ALA A 435 -28.79 -10.85 -5.97
N VAL A 436 -29.88 -10.45 -6.63
CA VAL A 436 -30.78 -11.37 -7.38
C VAL A 436 -30.05 -12.01 -8.55
N TYR A 437 -29.30 -11.21 -9.33
CA TYR A 437 -28.47 -11.72 -10.42
C TYR A 437 -27.46 -12.76 -9.94
N TRP A 438 -26.78 -12.48 -8.82
CA TRP A 438 -25.81 -13.42 -8.24
C TRP A 438 -26.48 -14.72 -7.79
N ARG A 439 -27.61 -14.62 -7.06
CA ARG A 439 -28.37 -15.80 -6.63
C ARG A 439 -28.80 -16.66 -7.81
N ASN A 440 -29.29 -16.06 -8.88
CA ASN A 440 -29.74 -16.78 -10.06
C ASN A 440 -28.59 -17.45 -10.82
N ARG A 441 -27.40 -16.85 -10.83
CA ARG A 441 -26.20 -17.43 -11.45
C ARG A 441 -25.70 -18.65 -10.67
N ARG A 442 -25.68 -18.59 -9.34
CA ARG A 442 -25.31 -19.76 -8.50
C ARG A 442 -26.28 -20.93 -8.72
N ARG A 443 -27.57 -20.69 -8.81
CA ARG A 443 -28.56 -21.74 -9.09
C ARG A 443 -28.29 -22.47 -10.41
N LYS A 444 -27.83 -21.77 -11.46
CA LYS A 444 -27.51 -22.38 -12.75
C LYS A 444 -26.19 -23.19 -12.77
N GLN A 445 -25.34 -23.06 -11.77
CA GLN A 445 -24.10 -23.82 -11.63
C GLN A 445 -24.28 -25.13 -10.86
N TYR A 446 -25.40 -25.30 -10.15
CA TYR A 446 -25.73 -26.49 -9.36
C TYR A 446 -26.84 -27.36 -9.98
N VAL A 447 -27.29 -27.00 -11.18
CA VAL A 447 -28.15 -27.79 -12.05
C VAL A 447 -27.36 -28.17 -13.31
#